data_a49a770245f8e16d5db3d0e4f13939c1
#
_entry.id   a49a770245f8e16d5db3d0e4f13939c1
#
_cell.length_a   1.000
_cell.length_b   1.000
_cell.length_c   1.000
_cell.angle_alpha   90.00
_cell.angle_beta   90.00
_cell.angle_gamma   90.00
#
_symmetry.space_group_name_H-M   'P 1'
#
loop_
_entity.id
_entity.type
_entity.pdbx_description
1 polymer ?
#
loop_
_entity_poly.entity_id
_entity_poly.type
_entity_poly.pdbx_seq_one_letter_code
_entity_poly.pdbx_strand_id
1 'polypeptide(L)'
;MLSSSRSQSCKSRLRVVRIIDRLNIGGPSKQVVWLTAGLNSAGFDTELITGTLAGGEGDMSYFARAAGVKPLVIDQMSREIGLRDLVVIAKLLWRFLKLKPDIIHTHKAKAGALGRVAAIIYKWTTPSILWFRPRRCRIVHTYHGHVFHGYFGRFKTNLFVAIERALARMCTDRVIVLSQQQAREILGRYRVGRPEQFRIVPLGLDIEEIQNGADRLANGKPLLKESGLAHEHTAIGIVGRLCEVKNHKMFLEAAARMLKNLSGRATFVIIGDGHLRKALELQTVELGISDEVVFTGFREDAISLYAGLDIVALTSLNEGTPLTLIEAMCCGRAVAATEVGGVEDLMGARRSKIHGFTVWDHGVTAPSGDADAFARALRFLIDNPELREEMGKLGRAFVTVRMSKERLLGDIEHLYNELTSFGAGAVPSGEPQPLAQSQ
;
A
#
# COMPACT_ATOMS: atom_id res chain seq x y z
N MET A 1 44.98 -36.39 -18.26
CA MET A 1 43.60 -35.92 -18.08
C MET A 1 43.53 -35.19 -16.76
N LEU A 2 43.68 -33.87 -16.78
CA LEU A 2 43.59 -33.02 -15.58
C LEU A 2 42.22 -32.36 -15.61
N SER A 3 41.31 -32.82 -14.76
CA SER A 3 40.00 -32.22 -14.53
C SER A 3 40.17 -30.90 -13.79
N SER A 4 39.95 -29.79 -14.49
CA SER A 4 39.87 -28.48 -13.89
C SER A 4 38.50 -28.37 -13.16
N SER A 5 38.50 -28.62 -11.85
CA SER A 5 37.42 -28.21 -10.97
C SER A 5 37.41 -26.68 -10.90
N ARG A 6 36.51 -26.06 -11.66
CA ARG A 6 36.17 -24.66 -11.47
C ARG A 6 35.58 -24.55 -10.07
N SER A 7 36.34 -23.96 -9.14
CA SER A 7 35.83 -23.50 -7.87
C SER A 7 34.70 -22.51 -8.12
N GLN A 8 33.46 -22.90 -7.85
CA GLN A 8 32.34 -21.96 -7.71
C GLN A 8 32.69 -21.04 -6.54
N SER A 9 33.13 -19.84 -6.86
CA SER A 9 33.28 -18.75 -5.89
C SER A 9 31.94 -18.59 -5.19
N CYS A 10 31.89 -18.95 -3.91
CA CYS A 10 30.74 -18.71 -3.04
C CYS A 10 30.54 -17.19 -2.95
N LYS A 11 29.69 -16.63 -3.81
CA LYS A 11 29.31 -15.21 -3.72
C LYS A 11 28.72 -15.00 -2.34
N SER A 12 29.37 -14.19 -1.51
CA SER A 12 28.85 -13.81 -0.19
C SER A 12 27.44 -13.22 -0.36
N ARG A 13 26.48 -13.70 0.45
CA ARG A 13 25.11 -13.19 0.43
C ARG A 13 25.09 -11.71 0.74
N LEU A 14 24.36 -10.92 -0.04
CA LEU A 14 24.17 -9.49 0.24
C LEU A 14 23.36 -9.32 1.53
N ARG A 15 23.89 -8.50 2.44
CA ARG A 15 23.24 -8.20 3.73
C ARG A 15 22.33 -6.99 3.61
N VAL A 16 21.06 -7.20 3.95
CA VAL A 16 20.00 -6.20 3.84
C VAL A 16 19.36 -5.96 5.20
N VAL A 17 19.42 -4.73 5.69
CA VAL A 17 18.71 -4.33 6.90
C VAL A 17 17.51 -3.48 6.52
N ARG A 18 16.29 -3.95 6.89
CA ARG A 18 15.02 -3.21 6.74
C ARG A 18 14.63 -2.56 8.04
N ILE A 19 14.10 -1.34 7.96
CA ILE A 19 13.70 -0.58 9.13
C ILE A 19 12.31 -0.03 8.91
N ILE A 20 11.38 -0.36 9.81
CA ILE A 20 10.04 0.19 9.86
C ILE A 20 9.74 0.68 11.29
N ASP A 21 8.92 1.71 11.44
CA ASP A 21 8.62 2.30 12.74
C ASP A 21 7.90 1.32 13.69
N ARG A 22 6.98 0.51 13.18
CA ARG A 22 6.24 -0.53 13.92
C ARG A 22 5.48 -1.46 12.99
N LEU A 23 5.18 -2.66 13.50
CA LEU A 23 4.36 -3.68 12.80
C LEU A 23 2.89 -3.58 13.22
N ASN A 24 2.25 -2.44 12.91
CA ASN A 24 0.81 -2.28 13.12
C ASN A 24 0.00 -2.88 11.95
N ILE A 25 -1.29 -3.16 12.17
CA ILE A 25 -2.19 -3.68 11.12
C ILE A 25 -2.17 -2.74 9.90
N GLY A 26 -1.82 -3.30 8.73
CA GLY A 26 -1.83 -2.59 7.46
C GLY A 26 -0.82 -3.10 6.43
N GLY A 27 -1.00 -2.67 5.18
CA GLY A 27 -0.17 -3.07 4.03
C GLY A 27 1.34 -2.93 4.21
N PRO A 28 1.85 -1.81 4.75
CA PRO A 28 3.29 -1.63 4.96
C PRO A 28 3.93 -2.72 5.82
N SER A 29 3.24 -3.18 6.87
CA SER A 29 3.73 -4.24 7.75
C SER A 29 3.78 -5.59 7.04
N LYS A 30 2.73 -5.95 6.29
CA LYS A 30 2.73 -7.16 5.45
C LYS A 30 3.89 -7.13 4.46
N GLN A 31 4.06 -6.01 3.76
CA GLN A 31 5.09 -5.85 2.73
C GLN A 31 6.52 -6.03 3.27
N VAL A 32 6.88 -5.41 4.41
CA VAL A 32 8.23 -5.56 4.97
C VAL A 32 8.49 -6.98 5.45
N VAL A 33 7.49 -7.68 5.96
CA VAL A 33 7.61 -9.08 6.38
C VAL A 33 7.81 -9.98 5.16
N TRP A 34 7.00 -9.87 4.11
CA TRP A 34 7.18 -10.63 2.87
C TRP A 34 8.53 -10.39 2.21
N LEU A 35 8.97 -9.11 2.13
CA LEU A 35 10.28 -8.77 1.60
C LEU A 35 11.42 -9.36 2.43
N THR A 36 11.26 -9.44 3.76
CA THR A 36 12.29 -10.00 4.63
C THR A 36 12.36 -11.52 4.47
N ALA A 37 11.22 -12.21 4.53
CA ALA A 37 11.16 -13.66 4.38
C ALA A 37 11.56 -14.11 2.96
N GLY A 38 10.94 -13.53 1.92
CA GLY A 38 11.12 -13.95 0.54
C GLY A 38 12.53 -13.71 0.01
N LEU A 39 13.13 -12.56 0.31
CA LEU A 39 14.51 -12.29 -0.13
C LEU A 39 15.55 -13.10 0.65
N ASN A 40 15.26 -13.49 1.89
CA ASN A 40 16.11 -14.44 2.60
C ASN A 40 16.16 -15.80 1.90
N SER A 41 15.01 -16.25 1.39
CA SER A 41 14.92 -17.47 0.55
C SER A 41 15.59 -17.30 -0.81
N ALA A 42 15.63 -16.09 -1.37
CA ALA A 42 16.31 -15.75 -2.63
C ALA A 42 17.83 -15.56 -2.50
N GLY A 43 18.41 -15.85 -1.34
CA GLY A 43 19.86 -15.82 -1.15
C GLY A 43 20.43 -14.51 -0.59
N PHE A 44 19.59 -13.61 -0.10
CA PHE A 44 20.02 -12.46 0.70
C PHE A 44 20.11 -12.84 2.19
N ASP A 45 20.91 -12.10 2.94
CA ASP A 45 20.92 -12.17 4.41
C ASP A 45 20.13 -10.96 4.93
N THR A 46 18.88 -11.19 5.37
CA THR A 46 17.94 -10.11 5.65
C THR A 46 17.60 -9.99 7.12
N GLU A 47 17.60 -8.77 7.65
CA GLU A 47 17.16 -8.45 9.00
C GLU A 47 16.08 -7.36 8.99
N LEU A 48 15.04 -7.54 9.80
CA LEU A 48 13.99 -6.55 10.02
C LEU A 48 14.15 -5.91 11.39
N ILE A 49 14.24 -4.58 11.43
CA ILE A 49 14.25 -3.78 12.65
C ILE A 49 12.93 -3.01 12.75
N THR A 50 12.29 -3.07 13.90
CA THR A 50 11.02 -2.39 14.18
C THR A 50 11.03 -1.71 15.54
N GLY A 51 10.12 -0.79 15.76
CA GLY A 51 9.83 -0.23 17.08
C GLY A 51 8.60 -0.87 17.73
N THR A 52 8.10 -0.24 18.78
CA THR A 52 6.94 -0.66 19.54
C THR A 52 5.65 -0.05 19.03
N LEU A 53 4.54 -0.76 19.24
CA LEU A 53 3.20 -0.29 18.97
C LEU A 53 2.76 0.77 19.99
N ALA A 54 1.93 1.70 19.57
CA ALA A 54 1.22 2.59 20.49
C ALA A 54 0.01 1.85 21.11
N GLY A 55 -0.45 2.31 22.28
CA GLY A 55 -1.63 1.74 22.90
C GLY A 55 -2.85 1.79 21.97
N GLY A 56 -3.57 0.67 21.87
CA GLY A 56 -4.75 0.53 21.00
C GLY A 56 -4.47 0.25 19.51
N GLU A 57 -3.20 0.14 19.09
CA GLU A 57 -2.86 -0.33 17.74
C GLU A 57 -2.85 -1.87 17.68
N GLY A 58 -3.47 -2.45 16.66
CA GLY A 58 -3.41 -3.89 16.44
C GLY A 58 -2.01 -4.35 16.01
N ASP A 59 -1.57 -5.48 16.57
CA ASP A 59 -0.22 -6.06 16.39
C ASP A 59 -0.19 -7.07 15.24
N MET A 60 0.78 -6.94 14.33
CA MET A 60 1.07 -7.91 13.28
C MET A 60 2.31 -8.77 13.55
N SER A 61 2.82 -8.82 14.77
CA SER A 61 3.96 -9.69 15.13
C SER A 61 3.64 -11.18 14.91
N TYR A 62 2.37 -11.58 15.01
CA TYR A 62 1.93 -12.92 14.66
C TYR A 62 2.22 -13.26 13.19
N PHE A 63 1.96 -12.30 12.29
CA PHE A 63 2.21 -12.48 10.86
C PHE A 63 3.70 -12.61 10.55
N ALA A 64 4.56 -11.81 11.22
CA ALA A 64 6.00 -11.94 11.10
C ALA A 64 6.48 -13.32 11.57
N ARG A 65 5.96 -13.81 12.72
CA ARG A 65 6.29 -15.16 13.24
C ARG A 65 5.85 -16.25 12.29
N ALA A 66 4.65 -16.16 11.74
CA ALA A 66 4.15 -17.14 10.76
C ALA A 66 5.02 -17.20 9.49
N ALA A 67 5.57 -16.07 9.07
CA ALA A 67 6.51 -15.96 7.94
C ALA A 67 7.96 -16.34 8.30
N GLY A 68 8.23 -16.80 9.52
CA GLY A 68 9.60 -17.15 9.99
C GLY A 68 10.51 -15.94 10.25
N VAL A 69 9.95 -14.71 10.25
CA VAL A 69 10.69 -13.48 10.50
C VAL A 69 10.71 -13.16 11.99
N LYS A 70 11.90 -12.93 12.55
CA LYS A 70 12.12 -12.49 13.94
C LYS A 70 12.62 -11.04 13.94
N PRO A 71 11.75 -10.03 14.06
CA PRO A 71 12.18 -8.63 14.05
C PRO A 71 13.01 -8.29 15.27
N LEU A 72 14.06 -7.47 15.07
CA LEU A 72 14.74 -6.81 16.18
C LEU A 72 13.91 -5.60 16.61
N VAL A 73 13.40 -5.61 17.84
CA VAL A 73 12.60 -4.51 18.39
C VAL A 73 13.50 -3.49 19.08
N ILE A 74 13.33 -2.21 18.74
CA ILE A 74 13.96 -1.07 19.41
C ILE A 74 12.85 -0.31 20.17
N ASP A 75 12.77 -0.50 21.48
CA ASP A 75 11.67 0.01 22.32
C ASP A 75 11.52 1.54 22.26
N GLN A 76 12.60 2.27 22.05
CA GLN A 76 12.56 3.73 21.96
C GLN A 76 12.02 4.25 20.63
N MET A 77 11.91 3.39 19.61
CA MET A 77 11.36 3.77 18.30
C MET A 77 9.83 3.72 18.33
N SER A 78 9.22 4.86 18.65
CA SER A 78 7.77 5.05 18.75
C SER A 78 7.27 6.05 17.71
N ARG A 79 5.96 6.33 17.70
CA ARG A 79 5.36 7.32 16.79
C ARG A 79 5.80 8.76 17.10
N GLU A 80 6.03 9.08 18.37
CA GLU A 80 6.36 10.44 18.81
C GLU A 80 7.81 10.80 18.52
N ILE A 81 8.04 12.07 18.13
CA ILE A 81 9.39 12.61 17.90
C ILE A 81 9.89 13.22 19.21
N GLY A 82 11.11 12.86 19.62
CA GLY A 82 11.69 13.39 20.85
C GLY A 82 13.16 12.98 21.07
N LEU A 83 13.72 13.32 22.23
CA LEU A 83 15.13 13.02 22.57
C LEU A 83 15.48 11.52 22.54
N ARG A 84 14.46 10.65 22.71
CA ARG A 84 14.61 9.19 22.56
C ARG A 84 15.08 8.78 21.16
N ASP A 85 14.84 9.62 20.15
CA ASP A 85 15.26 9.35 18.77
C ASP A 85 16.78 9.33 18.61
N LEU A 86 17.52 10.06 19.45
CA LEU A 86 18.99 9.98 19.50
C LEU A 86 19.47 8.59 19.95
N VAL A 87 18.76 7.99 20.92
CA VAL A 87 19.04 6.62 21.38
C VAL A 87 18.73 5.62 20.26
N VAL A 88 17.65 5.83 19.50
CA VAL A 88 17.32 4.99 18.35
C VAL A 88 18.42 5.06 17.29
N ILE A 89 18.89 6.26 16.95
CA ILE A 89 20.01 6.44 16.00
C ILE A 89 21.28 5.71 16.48
N ALA A 90 21.63 5.84 17.76
CA ALA A 90 22.80 5.16 18.32
C ALA A 90 22.65 3.63 18.27
N LYS A 91 21.48 3.07 18.60
CA LYS A 91 21.21 1.63 18.53
C LYS A 91 21.23 1.12 17.08
N LEU A 92 20.66 1.87 16.13
CA LEU A 92 20.73 1.55 14.70
C LEU A 92 22.18 1.56 14.20
N LEU A 93 22.95 2.60 14.54
CA LEU A 93 24.37 2.70 14.18
C LEU A 93 25.16 1.51 14.71
N TRP A 94 25.00 1.19 16.01
CA TRP A 94 25.65 0.02 16.61
C TRP A 94 25.31 -1.27 15.86
N ARG A 95 24.01 -1.45 15.51
CA ARG A 95 23.57 -2.62 14.75
C ARG A 95 24.19 -2.67 13.36
N PHE A 96 24.29 -1.54 12.66
CA PHE A 96 24.94 -1.44 11.34
C PHE A 96 26.44 -1.75 11.42
N LEU A 97 27.12 -1.27 12.44
CA LEU A 97 28.54 -1.58 12.65
C LEU A 97 28.78 -3.08 12.89
N LYS A 98 27.84 -3.76 13.58
CA LYS A 98 27.90 -5.21 13.83
C LYS A 98 27.58 -6.02 12.58
N LEU A 99 26.50 -5.68 11.86
CA LEU A 99 26.01 -6.44 10.70
C LEU A 99 26.78 -6.14 9.43
N LYS A 100 27.30 -4.92 9.29
CA LYS A 100 27.97 -4.41 8.07
C LYS A 100 27.07 -4.59 6.83
N PRO A 101 25.86 -3.99 6.80
CA PRO A 101 24.93 -4.17 5.70
C PRO A 101 25.46 -3.59 4.39
N ASP A 102 25.15 -4.27 3.28
CA ASP A 102 25.37 -3.79 1.92
C ASP A 102 24.25 -2.85 1.50
N ILE A 103 23.02 -3.10 2.03
CA ILE A 103 21.83 -2.29 1.75
C ILE A 103 21.10 -1.99 3.07
N ILE A 104 20.74 -0.72 3.25
CA ILE A 104 19.83 -0.26 4.31
C ILE A 104 18.56 0.23 3.63
N HIS A 105 17.43 -0.46 3.88
CA HIS A 105 16.14 -0.13 3.29
C HIS A 105 15.17 0.34 4.37
N THR A 106 14.81 1.61 4.32
CA THR A 106 13.96 2.27 5.31
C THR A 106 12.53 2.44 4.78
N HIS A 107 11.54 2.29 5.67
CA HIS A 107 10.12 2.37 5.35
C HIS A 107 9.42 3.39 6.24
N LYS A 108 8.42 4.11 5.70
CA LYS A 108 7.66 5.17 6.37
C LYS A 108 8.53 6.38 6.80
N ALA A 109 7.85 7.44 7.27
CA ALA A 109 8.47 8.74 7.52
C ALA A 109 9.52 8.72 8.64
N LYS A 110 9.11 8.35 9.87
CA LYS A 110 9.99 8.46 11.04
C LYS A 110 11.15 7.46 10.99
N ALA A 111 10.86 6.17 10.79
CA ALA A 111 11.90 5.16 10.62
C ALA A 111 12.80 5.47 9.41
N GLY A 112 12.20 6.07 8.36
CA GLY A 112 12.90 6.58 7.20
C GLY A 112 13.94 7.64 7.55
N ALA A 113 13.58 8.63 8.34
CA ALA A 113 14.49 9.70 8.76
C ALA A 113 15.59 9.17 9.68
N LEU A 114 15.22 8.46 10.76
CA LEU A 114 16.17 7.95 11.75
C LEU A 114 17.16 6.93 11.14
N GLY A 115 16.62 6.01 10.31
CA GLY A 115 17.44 5.00 9.63
C GLY A 115 18.44 5.61 8.65
N ARG A 116 18.03 6.63 7.86
CA ARG A 116 18.92 7.31 6.91
C ARG A 116 19.98 8.16 7.62
N VAL A 117 19.64 8.82 8.74
CA VAL A 117 20.63 9.53 9.57
C VAL A 117 21.66 8.55 10.12
N ALA A 118 21.23 7.44 10.73
CA ALA A 118 22.14 6.41 11.21
C ALA A 118 23.00 5.82 10.07
N ALA A 119 22.42 5.65 8.86
CA ALA A 119 23.12 5.15 7.69
C ALA A 119 24.19 6.13 7.16
N ILE A 120 23.94 7.45 7.19
CA ILE A 120 24.96 8.46 6.87
C ILE A 120 26.16 8.30 7.83
N ILE A 121 25.89 8.28 9.13
CA ILE A 121 26.93 8.14 10.15
C ILE A 121 27.70 6.82 9.92
N TYR A 122 26.98 5.72 9.69
CA TYR A 122 27.59 4.42 9.40
C TYR A 122 28.50 4.46 8.17
N LYS A 123 28.07 5.09 7.06
CA LYS A 123 28.87 5.20 5.82
C LYS A 123 30.20 5.91 6.07
N TRP A 124 30.20 6.92 6.91
CA TRP A 124 31.39 7.73 7.21
C TRP A 124 32.17 7.26 8.44
N THR A 125 31.66 6.35 9.25
CA THR A 125 32.36 5.75 10.39
C THR A 125 33.30 4.62 9.92
N THR A 126 34.39 4.98 9.24
CA THR A 126 35.35 4.02 8.68
C THR A 126 36.77 4.62 8.70
N PRO A 127 37.82 3.82 8.90
CA PRO A 127 39.19 4.31 8.81
C PRO A 127 39.52 4.98 7.47
N SER A 128 38.89 4.55 6.40
CA SER A 128 39.06 5.12 5.07
C SER A 128 38.44 6.53 4.90
N ILE A 129 37.82 7.10 5.94
CA ILE A 129 37.32 8.50 5.96
C ILE A 129 38.49 9.47 5.74
N LEU A 130 39.70 9.15 6.20
CA LEU A 130 40.90 9.95 5.98
C LEU A 130 41.23 10.15 4.50
N TRP A 131 40.75 9.26 3.61
CA TRP A 131 40.87 9.36 2.17
C TRP A 131 39.51 9.69 1.48
N PHE A 132 38.54 10.23 2.25
CA PHE A 132 37.18 10.54 1.75
C PHE A 132 36.48 9.34 1.06
N ARG A 133 36.75 8.11 1.49
CA ARG A 133 36.16 6.89 0.98
C ARG A 133 35.13 6.32 1.95
N PRO A 134 33.82 6.60 1.75
CA PRO A 134 32.77 6.04 2.60
C PRO A 134 32.61 4.53 2.36
N ARG A 135 32.00 3.83 3.32
CA ARG A 135 31.62 2.42 3.14
C ARG A 135 30.71 2.24 1.92
N ARG A 136 30.90 1.13 1.21
CA ARG A 136 30.02 0.73 0.11
C ARG A 136 28.71 0.17 0.70
N CYS A 137 27.80 1.04 1.08
CA CYS A 137 26.47 0.69 1.57
C CYS A 137 25.44 1.53 0.78
N ARG A 138 24.42 0.88 0.24
CA ARG A 138 23.33 1.53 -0.51
C ARG A 138 22.15 1.81 0.39
N ILE A 139 21.53 2.95 0.20
CA ILE A 139 20.40 3.41 1.01
C ILE A 139 19.17 3.54 0.14
N VAL A 140 18.14 2.76 0.47
CA VAL A 140 16.84 2.74 -0.21
C VAL A 140 15.78 3.25 0.77
N HIS A 141 14.82 4.01 0.27
CA HIS A 141 13.69 4.46 1.06
C HIS A 141 12.36 4.24 0.33
N THR A 142 11.38 3.62 1.01
CA THR A 142 10.01 3.41 0.47
C THR A 142 9.00 4.30 1.18
N TYR A 143 8.27 5.08 0.38
CA TYR A 143 7.07 5.79 0.82
C TYR A 143 5.84 4.89 0.67
N HIS A 144 5.07 4.67 1.76
CA HIS A 144 3.91 3.78 1.81
C HIS A 144 2.56 4.50 1.72
N GLY A 145 2.52 5.74 1.33
CA GLY A 145 1.30 6.54 1.24
C GLY A 145 1.59 8.03 1.22
N HIS A 146 0.55 8.83 1.35
CA HIS A 146 0.69 10.29 1.43
C HIS A 146 1.29 10.70 2.77
N VAL A 147 2.56 11.10 2.75
CA VAL A 147 3.32 11.44 3.95
C VAL A 147 3.07 12.89 4.38
N PHE A 148 2.61 13.75 3.45
CA PHE A 148 2.61 15.21 3.62
C PHE A 148 1.22 15.81 3.76
N HIS A 149 0.12 15.05 3.67
CA HIS A 149 -1.24 15.55 3.77
C HIS A 149 -1.91 15.20 5.10
N GLY A 150 -2.42 16.25 5.79
CA GLY A 150 -3.43 16.10 6.85
C GLY A 150 -2.95 15.67 8.24
N TYR A 151 -1.67 15.33 8.43
CA TYR A 151 -1.19 14.85 9.74
C TYR A 151 -0.60 15.92 10.65
N PHE A 152 -0.15 17.07 10.10
CA PHE A 152 0.52 18.12 10.86
C PHE A 152 0.13 19.52 10.39
N GLY A 153 0.23 20.52 11.28
CA GLY A 153 0.10 21.92 10.90
C GLY A 153 1.20 22.35 9.91
N ARG A 154 0.97 23.43 9.15
CA ARG A 154 1.82 23.90 8.04
C ARG A 154 3.31 23.98 8.39
N PHE A 155 3.66 24.45 9.58
CA PHE A 155 5.06 24.59 10.00
C PHE A 155 5.76 23.23 10.14
N LYS A 156 5.12 22.27 10.84
CA LYS A 156 5.67 20.90 11.02
C LYS A 156 5.81 20.17 9.69
N THR A 157 4.83 20.34 8.79
CA THR A 157 4.88 19.76 7.43
C THR A 157 6.07 20.31 6.64
N ASN A 158 6.30 21.62 6.64
CA ASN A 158 7.42 22.25 5.93
C ASN A 158 8.79 21.81 6.46
N LEU A 159 8.92 21.72 7.79
CA LEU A 159 10.14 21.20 8.42
C LEU A 159 10.39 19.74 8.00
N PHE A 160 9.35 18.92 8.02
CA PHE A 160 9.45 17.52 7.63
C PHE A 160 9.84 17.37 6.15
N VAL A 161 9.23 18.16 5.24
CA VAL A 161 9.60 18.20 3.82
C VAL A 161 11.05 18.64 3.63
N ALA A 162 11.52 19.62 4.40
CA ALA A 162 12.92 20.07 4.34
C ALA A 162 13.90 18.94 4.75
N ILE A 163 13.59 18.20 5.82
CA ILE A 163 14.37 17.05 6.26
C ILE A 163 14.38 15.96 5.17
N GLU A 164 13.22 15.64 4.60
CA GLU A 164 13.10 14.64 3.53
C GLU A 164 13.90 15.03 2.28
N ARG A 165 13.86 16.30 1.88
CA ARG A 165 14.67 16.84 0.77
C ARG A 165 16.16 16.67 1.03
N ALA A 166 16.61 17.01 2.24
CA ALA A 166 18.02 16.88 2.63
C ALA A 166 18.45 15.40 2.57
N LEU A 167 17.71 14.51 3.23
CA LEU A 167 18.01 13.08 3.27
C LEU A 167 17.97 12.41 1.88
N ALA A 168 16.98 12.76 1.06
CA ALA A 168 16.89 12.23 -0.30
C ALA A 168 18.10 12.63 -1.16
N ARG A 169 18.58 13.89 -1.03
CA ARG A 169 19.72 14.39 -1.81
C ARG A 169 21.07 13.92 -1.31
N MET A 170 21.23 13.83 0.02
CA MET A 170 22.52 13.57 0.64
C MET A 170 22.90 12.09 0.72
N CYS A 171 21.90 11.20 0.89
CA CYS A 171 22.23 9.82 1.24
C CYS A 171 21.37 8.75 0.57
N THR A 172 20.22 9.08 -0.02
CA THR A 172 19.33 8.08 -0.58
C THR A 172 19.74 7.71 -2.01
N ASP A 173 20.12 6.47 -2.25
CA ASP A 173 20.47 5.97 -3.57
C ASP A 173 19.23 5.73 -4.43
N ARG A 174 18.14 5.20 -3.85
CA ARG A 174 16.84 4.98 -4.51
C ARG A 174 15.67 5.32 -3.60
N VAL A 175 14.67 5.92 -4.21
CA VAL A 175 13.35 6.21 -3.60
C VAL A 175 12.31 5.34 -4.28
N ILE A 176 11.64 4.50 -3.50
CA ILE A 176 10.55 3.65 -3.97
C ILE A 176 9.23 4.33 -3.65
N VAL A 177 8.37 4.41 -4.65
CA VAL A 177 6.98 4.87 -4.57
C VAL A 177 6.06 3.81 -5.13
N LEU A 178 4.79 3.81 -4.70
CA LEU A 178 3.84 2.74 -5.01
C LEU A 178 3.03 3.02 -6.29
N SER A 179 3.00 4.28 -6.75
CA SER A 179 2.19 4.71 -7.88
C SER A 179 2.83 5.88 -8.62
N GLN A 180 2.42 6.08 -9.88
CA GLN A 180 2.82 7.22 -10.71
C GLN A 180 2.42 8.55 -10.05
N GLN A 181 1.21 8.59 -9.49
CA GLN A 181 0.71 9.79 -8.84
C GLN A 181 1.56 10.14 -7.62
N GLN A 182 1.92 9.15 -6.78
CA GLN A 182 2.80 9.38 -5.64
C GLN A 182 4.17 9.92 -6.08
N ALA A 183 4.71 9.42 -7.21
CA ALA A 183 5.95 9.94 -7.79
C ALA A 183 5.80 11.42 -8.19
N ARG A 184 4.72 11.77 -8.92
CA ARG A 184 4.45 13.16 -9.32
C ARG A 184 4.29 14.08 -8.10
N GLU A 185 3.64 13.63 -7.04
CA GLU A 185 3.44 14.41 -5.82
C GLU A 185 4.77 14.63 -5.09
N ILE A 186 5.53 13.58 -4.80
CA ILE A 186 6.75 13.66 -4.00
C ILE A 186 7.84 14.42 -4.76
N LEU A 187 8.06 14.10 -6.03
CA LEU A 187 9.08 14.72 -6.86
C LEU A 187 8.65 16.11 -7.36
N GLY A 188 7.42 16.25 -7.86
CA GLY A 188 6.93 17.50 -8.46
C GLY A 188 6.52 18.52 -7.40
N ARG A 189 5.48 18.22 -6.60
CA ARG A 189 4.93 19.15 -5.61
C ARG A 189 5.89 19.43 -4.45
N TYR A 190 6.46 18.39 -3.88
CA TYR A 190 7.34 18.52 -2.70
C TYR A 190 8.82 18.64 -3.04
N ARG A 191 9.23 18.43 -4.29
CA ARG A 191 10.61 18.54 -4.77
C ARG A 191 11.60 17.73 -3.91
N VAL A 192 11.20 16.53 -3.50
CA VAL A 192 12.03 15.59 -2.72
C VAL A 192 12.79 14.68 -3.68
N GLY A 193 14.10 14.66 -3.58
CA GLY A 193 14.97 13.80 -4.40
C GLY A 193 15.20 14.31 -5.83
N ARG A 194 15.61 13.40 -6.71
CA ARG A 194 15.89 13.60 -8.13
C ARG A 194 15.19 12.52 -8.95
N PRO A 195 14.76 12.77 -10.20
CA PRO A 195 14.02 11.80 -11.02
C PRO A 195 14.70 10.43 -11.12
N GLU A 196 16.02 10.41 -11.26
CA GLU A 196 16.82 9.18 -11.45
C GLU A 196 16.80 8.26 -10.22
N GLN A 197 16.51 8.83 -9.04
CA GLN A 197 16.43 8.06 -7.80
C GLN A 197 15.11 7.30 -7.68
N PHE A 198 14.05 7.72 -8.40
CA PHE A 198 12.72 7.16 -8.25
C PHE A 198 12.56 5.83 -8.98
N ARG A 199 11.93 4.90 -8.31
CA ARG A 199 11.42 3.63 -8.87
C ARG A 199 9.99 3.43 -8.41
N ILE A 200 9.10 3.14 -9.35
CA ILE A 200 7.71 2.79 -9.05
C ILE A 200 7.67 1.29 -8.87
N VAL A 201 7.39 0.88 -7.65
CA VAL A 201 7.21 -0.54 -7.27
C VAL A 201 5.85 -0.66 -6.60
N PRO A 202 4.82 -1.08 -7.32
CA PRO A 202 3.49 -1.24 -6.76
C PRO A 202 3.47 -2.20 -5.57
N LEU A 203 2.43 -2.11 -4.74
CA LEU A 203 2.22 -3.03 -3.62
C LEU A 203 2.18 -4.48 -4.10
N GLY A 204 2.54 -5.40 -3.21
CA GLY A 204 2.34 -6.83 -3.42
C GLY A 204 1.35 -7.37 -2.40
N LEU A 205 0.48 -8.29 -2.87
CA LEU A 205 -0.43 -9.08 -2.03
C LEU A 205 -0.26 -10.57 -2.35
N ASP A 206 -0.76 -11.41 -1.45
CA ASP A 206 -0.90 -12.84 -1.71
C ASP A 206 -2.13 -13.08 -2.57
N ILE A 207 -1.98 -12.80 -3.87
CA ILE A 207 -3.09 -12.83 -4.84
C ILE A 207 -3.66 -14.25 -4.94
N GLU A 208 -2.80 -15.26 -4.93
CA GLU A 208 -3.21 -16.65 -5.04
C GLU A 208 -4.07 -17.08 -3.85
N GLU A 209 -3.68 -16.72 -2.63
CA GLU A 209 -4.46 -17.02 -1.43
C GLU A 209 -5.85 -16.36 -1.49
N ILE A 210 -5.91 -15.08 -1.89
CA ILE A 210 -7.18 -14.34 -2.00
C ILE A 210 -8.08 -14.95 -3.07
N GLN A 211 -7.53 -15.26 -4.25
CA GLN A 211 -8.30 -15.81 -5.37
C GLN A 211 -8.83 -17.20 -5.06
N ASN A 212 -7.99 -18.09 -4.53
CA ASN A 212 -8.39 -19.43 -4.12
C ASN A 212 -9.47 -19.40 -3.02
N GLY A 213 -9.37 -18.47 -2.09
CA GLY A 213 -10.39 -18.25 -1.07
C GLY A 213 -11.71 -17.78 -1.65
N ALA A 214 -11.68 -16.82 -2.57
CA ALA A 214 -12.87 -16.29 -3.24
C ALA A 214 -13.56 -17.34 -4.12
N ASP A 215 -12.80 -18.13 -4.87
CA ASP A 215 -13.34 -19.17 -5.76
C ASP A 215 -14.05 -20.29 -4.99
N ARG A 216 -13.57 -20.65 -3.78
CA ARG A 216 -14.25 -21.60 -2.89
C ARG A 216 -15.60 -21.08 -2.39
N LEU A 217 -15.77 -19.77 -2.31
CA LEU A 217 -16.96 -19.10 -1.78
C LEU A 217 -17.91 -18.59 -2.88
N ALA A 218 -17.52 -18.69 -4.16
CA ALA A 218 -18.27 -18.13 -5.30
C ALA A 218 -19.73 -18.61 -5.39
N ASN A 219 -20.04 -19.82 -4.89
CA ASN A 219 -21.38 -20.41 -4.97
C ASN A 219 -22.30 -20.07 -3.79
N GLY A 220 -21.91 -19.22 -2.82
CA GLY A 220 -22.63 -19.14 -1.55
C GLY A 220 -23.12 -17.77 -1.10
N LYS A 221 -22.52 -16.65 -1.51
CA LYS A 221 -22.76 -15.30 -0.93
C LYS A 221 -22.99 -15.35 0.60
N PRO A 222 -22.07 -15.92 1.41
CA PRO A 222 -22.33 -16.21 2.84
C PRO A 222 -22.73 -14.97 3.62
N LEU A 223 -22.17 -13.81 3.26
CA LEU A 223 -22.46 -12.52 3.90
C LEU A 223 -23.95 -12.13 3.79
N LEU A 224 -24.59 -12.36 2.64
CA LEU A 224 -25.99 -12.03 2.43
C LEU A 224 -26.90 -12.99 3.19
N LYS A 225 -26.54 -14.28 3.27
CA LYS A 225 -27.28 -15.27 4.06
C LYS A 225 -27.25 -14.92 5.57
N GLU A 226 -26.09 -14.60 6.10
CA GLU A 226 -25.92 -14.21 7.50
C GLU A 226 -26.70 -12.93 7.86
N SER A 227 -26.84 -12.02 6.89
CA SER A 227 -27.51 -10.73 7.08
C SER A 227 -29.02 -10.77 6.83
N GLY A 228 -29.58 -11.95 6.48
CA GLY A 228 -31.04 -12.08 6.19
C GLY A 228 -31.48 -11.39 4.89
N LEU A 229 -30.55 -11.01 4.01
CA LEU A 229 -30.83 -10.23 2.82
C LEU A 229 -31.18 -11.12 1.62
N ALA A 230 -32.07 -10.61 0.77
CA ALA A 230 -32.51 -11.33 -0.42
C ALA A 230 -31.35 -11.54 -1.40
N HIS A 231 -31.17 -12.78 -1.86
CA HIS A 231 -30.12 -13.16 -2.81
C HIS A 231 -30.23 -12.46 -4.18
N GLU A 232 -31.40 -11.91 -4.49
CA GLU A 232 -31.70 -11.25 -5.76
C GLU A 232 -31.21 -9.79 -5.82
N HIS A 233 -30.87 -9.19 -4.66
CA HIS A 233 -30.39 -7.82 -4.63
C HIS A 233 -28.91 -7.72 -5.02
N THR A 234 -28.57 -6.63 -5.72
CA THR A 234 -27.16 -6.27 -5.92
C THR A 234 -26.54 -5.79 -4.62
N ALA A 235 -25.53 -6.51 -4.12
CA ALA A 235 -24.81 -6.17 -2.91
C ALA A 235 -23.69 -5.19 -3.20
N ILE A 236 -23.76 -3.99 -2.63
CA ILE A 236 -22.76 -2.93 -2.77
C ILE A 236 -22.09 -2.71 -1.43
N GLY A 237 -20.79 -3.04 -1.33
CA GLY A 237 -20.08 -2.94 -0.07
C GLY A 237 -19.00 -1.87 -0.04
N ILE A 238 -18.84 -1.22 1.12
CA ILE A 238 -17.69 -0.39 1.44
C ILE A 238 -16.91 -1.00 2.59
N VAL A 239 -15.59 -1.21 2.39
CA VAL A 239 -14.72 -1.88 3.37
C VAL A 239 -13.69 -0.91 3.91
N GLY A 240 -13.67 -0.72 5.24
CA GLY A 240 -12.65 0.13 5.85
C GLY A 240 -13.03 0.65 7.22
N ARG A 241 -12.07 1.34 7.86
CA ARG A 241 -12.31 2.00 9.14
C ARG A 241 -13.36 3.10 9.02
N LEU A 242 -14.28 3.18 9.97
CA LEU A 242 -15.30 4.23 10.01
C LEU A 242 -14.68 5.52 10.59
N CYS A 243 -14.04 6.29 9.69
CA CYS A 243 -13.35 7.55 10.00
C CYS A 243 -13.52 8.55 8.84
N GLU A 244 -13.23 9.82 9.10
CA GLU A 244 -13.48 10.95 8.19
C GLU A 244 -12.86 10.75 6.81
N VAL A 245 -11.62 10.26 6.74
CA VAL A 245 -10.91 10.11 5.47
C VAL A 245 -11.57 9.10 4.54
N LYS A 246 -12.30 8.11 5.07
CA LYS A 246 -13.02 7.09 4.27
C LYS A 246 -14.38 7.57 3.77
N ASN A 247 -14.91 8.66 4.37
CA ASN A 247 -16.11 9.38 3.93
C ASN A 247 -17.34 8.50 3.66
N HIS A 248 -17.63 7.58 4.60
CA HIS A 248 -18.82 6.72 4.54
C HIS A 248 -20.12 7.54 4.45
N LYS A 249 -20.09 8.79 4.94
CA LYS A 249 -21.21 9.73 4.82
C LYS A 249 -21.63 9.90 3.35
N MET A 250 -20.66 10.13 2.44
CA MET A 250 -20.93 10.26 1.01
C MET A 250 -21.49 8.96 0.41
N PHE A 251 -21.04 7.79 0.88
CA PHE A 251 -21.58 6.50 0.46
C PHE A 251 -23.07 6.37 0.80
N LEU A 252 -23.47 6.72 2.02
CA LEU A 252 -24.88 6.71 2.45
C LEU A 252 -25.73 7.74 1.70
N GLU A 253 -25.20 8.94 1.45
CA GLU A 253 -25.88 9.94 0.64
C GLU A 253 -26.13 9.46 -0.80
N ALA A 254 -25.14 8.81 -1.42
CA ALA A 254 -25.29 8.22 -2.74
C ALA A 254 -26.31 7.07 -2.74
N ALA A 255 -26.29 6.22 -1.72
CA ALA A 255 -27.26 5.15 -1.52
C ALA A 255 -28.70 5.70 -1.47
N ALA A 256 -28.93 6.72 -0.64
CA ALA A 256 -30.26 7.34 -0.48
C ALA A 256 -30.77 7.94 -1.81
N ARG A 257 -29.88 8.62 -2.58
CA ARG A 257 -30.25 9.18 -3.89
C ARG A 257 -30.61 8.10 -4.90
N MET A 258 -29.89 7.00 -4.87
CA MET A 258 -30.11 5.87 -5.77
C MET A 258 -31.42 5.13 -5.43
N LEU A 259 -31.69 4.88 -4.15
CA LEU A 259 -32.87 4.14 -3.68
C LEU A 259 -34.19 4.84 -3.96
N LYS A 260 -34.23 6.18 -4.06
CA LYS A 260 -35.41 6.93 -4.46
C LYS A 260 -36.03 6.43 -5.79
N ASN A 261 -35.22 5.85 -6.66
CA ASN A 261 -35.60 5.38 -8.00
C ASN A 261 -35.42 3.86 -8.21
N LEU A 262 -35.09 3.11 -7.16
CA LEU A 262 -34.66 1.69 -7.23
C LEU A 262 -35.13 0.86 -6.04
N SER A 263 -36.39 1.03 -5.60
CA SER A 263 -36.93 0.26 -4.47
C SER A 263 -36.64 -1.26 -4.63
N GLY A 264 -35.94 -1.86 -3.67
CA GLY A 264 -35.80 -3.31 -3.54
C GLY A 264 -34.80 -3.99 -4.49
N ARG A 265 -33.86 -3.29 -5.14
CA ARG A 265 -32.88 -3.92 -6.04
C ARG A 265 -31.42 -3.89 -5.53
N ALA A 266 -31.13 -3.16 -4.49
CA ALA A 266 -29.78 -3.03 -3.95
C ALA A 266 -29.75 -3.08 -2.43
N THR A 267 -28.69 -3.66 -1.91
CA THR A 267 -28.36 -3.67 -0.49
C THR A 267 -26.98 -3.06 -0.31
N PHE A 268 -26.86 -2.19 0.70
CA PHE A 268 -25.61 -1.52 1.03
C PHE A 268 -24.99 -2.13 2.28
N VAL A 269 -23.71 -2.52 2.19
CA VAL A 269 -23.02 -3.20 3.27
C VAL A 269 -21.82 -2.37 3.72
N ILE A 270 -21.82 -1.96 4.98
CA ILE A 270 -20.70 -1.24 5.61
C ILE A 270 -19.89 -2.23 6.44
N ILE A 271 -18.68 -2.51 6.00
CA ILE A 271 -17.77 -3.51 6.56
C ILE A 271 -16.61 -2.82 7.25
N GLY A 272 -16.58 -2.91 8.55
CA GLY A 272 -15.57 -2.27 9.38
C GLY A 272 -16.15 -1.63 10.64
N ASP A 273 -15.26 -1.04 11.43
CA ASP A 273 -15.66 -0.34 12.65
C ASP A 273 -14.83 0.94 12.84
N GLY A 274 -15.28 1.81 13.75
CA GLY A 274 -14.59 3.05 14.06
C GLY A 274 -15.48 4.05 14.82
N HIS A 275 -14.88 5.18 15.18
CA HIS A 275 -15.54 6.17 16.04
C HIS A 275 -16.75 6.85 15.40
N LEU A 276 -16.90 6.79 14.05
CA LEU A 276 -18.06 7.34 13.35
C LEU A 276 -19.27 6.40 13.29
N ARG A 277 -19.18 5.15 13.79
CA ARG A 277 -20.25 4.15 13.64
C ARG A 277 -21.62 4.68 14.04
N LYS A 278 -21.75 5.19 15.26
CA LYS A 278 -23.04 5.71 15.76
C LYS A 278 -23.59 6.85 14.91
N ALA A 279 -22.73 7.75 14.45
CA ALA A 279 -23.13 8.87 13.59
C ALA A 279 -23.63 8.39 12.22
N LEU A 280 -23.00 7.35 11.66
CA LEU A 280 -23.41 6.76 10.38
C LEU A 280 -24.73 5.98 10.52
N GLU A 281 -24.94 5.24 11.61
CA GLU A 281 -26.21 4.56 11.90
C GLU A 281 -27.36 5.58 12.03
N LEU A 282 -27.14 6.70 12.73
CA LEU A 282 -28.12 7.79 12.80
C LEU A 282 -28.41 8.40 11.42
N GLN A 283 -27.39 8.58 10.60
CA GLN A 283 -27.53 9.10 9.24
C GLN A 283 -28.41 8.19 8.37
N THR A 284 -28.37 6.85 8.51
CA THR A 284 -29.26 5.94 7.76
C THR A 284 -30.73 6.16 8.11
N VAL A 285 -31.02 6.43 9.39
CA VAL A 285 -32.37 6.78 9.86
C VAL A 285 -32.83 8.11 9.26
N GLU A 286 -31.98 9.15 9.33
CA GLU A 286 -32.28 10.49 8.79
C GLU A 286 -32.52 10.45 7.26
N LEU A 287 -31.81 9.58 6.55
CA LEU A 287 -31.95 9.39 5.11
C LEU A 287 -33.10 8.45 4.72
N GLY A 288 -33.70 7.74 5.68
CA GLY A 288 -34.78 6.79 5.46
C GLY A 288 -34.38 5.53 4.67
N ILE A 289 -33.14 5.04 4.93
CA ILE A 289 -32.55 3.88 4.23
C ILE A 289 -32.05 2.80 5.19
N SER A 290 -32.54 2.77 6.42
CA SER A 290 -32.06 1.84 7.45
C SER A 290 -32.26 0.37 7.09
N ASP A 291 -33.34 0.06 6.36
CA ASP A 291 -33.68 -1.31 5.97
C ASP A 291 -32.80 -1.86 4.84
N GLU A 292 -32.16 -0.97 4.06
CA GLU A 292 -31.28 -1.33 2.95
C GLU A 292 -29.80 -1.29 3.31
N VAL A 293 -29.43 -0.86 4.54
CA VAL A 293 -28.05 -0.71 4.97
C VAL A 293 -27.70 -1.67 6.12
N VAL A 294 -26.67 -2.47 5.93
CA VAL A 294 -26.18 -3.41 6.91
C VAL A 294 -24.80 -3.00 7.42
N PHE A 295 -24.63 -2.90 8.74
CA PHE A 295 -23.34 -2.69 9.40
C PHE A 295 -22.83 -4.01 9.96
N THR A 296 -21.81 -4.59 9.39
CA THR A 296 -21.25 -5.89 9.85
C THR A 296 -20.28 -5.77 11.02
N GLY A 297 -19.79 -4.56 11.31
CA GLY A 297 -18.68 -4.38 12.24
C GLY A 297 -17.33 -4.83 11.65
N PHE A 298 -16.33 -4.93 12.54
CA PHE A 298 -15.01 -5.44 12.14
C PHE A 298 -15.09 -6.94 11.84
N ARG A 299 -14.53 -7.34 10.72
CA ARG A 299 -14.47 -8.73 10.26
C ARG A 299 -13.03 -9.10 9.88
N GLU A 300 -12.59 -10.29 10.27
CA GLU A 300 -11.27 -10.83 9.91
C GLU A 300 -11.28 -11.62 8.60
N ASP A 301 -12.44 -12.10 8.18
CA ASP A 301 -12.68 -12.93 6.99
C ASP A 301 -12.88 -12.10 5.71
N ALA A 302 -11.95 -11.18 5.41
CA ALA A 302 -12.05 -10.24 4.30
C ALA A 302 -12.39 -10.89 2.95
N ILE A 303 -11.87 -12.09 2.66
CA ILE A 303 -12.13 -12.80 1.39
C ILE A 303 -13.61 -13.15 1.25
N SER A 304 -14.23 -13.68 2.32
CA SER A 304 -15.67 -14.00 2.35
C SER A 304 -16.53 -12.77 2.07
N LEU A 305 -16.10 -11.62 2.62
CA LEU A 305 -16.79 -10.36 2.46
C LEU A 305 -16.81 -9.91 1.00
N TYR A 306 -15.62 -9.86 0.36
CA TYR A 306 -15.54 -9.47 -1.05
C TYR A 306 -16.23 -10.47 -1.98
N ALA A 307 -16.15 -11.77 -1.70
CA ALA A 307 -16.85 -12.79 -2.47
C ALA A 307 -18.40 -12.65 -2.39
N GLY A 308 -18.91 -12.10 -1.28
CA GLY A 308 -20.35 -11.84 -1.09
C GLY A 308 -20.88 -10.58 -1.77
N LEU A 309 -20.02 -9.68 -2.23
CA LEU A 309 -20.41 -8.41 -2.85
C LEU A 309 -20.46 -8.51 -4.38
N ASP A 310 -21.27 -7.68 -5.01
CA ASP A 310 -21.31 -7.51 -6.47
C ASP A 310 -20.50 -6.28 -6.91
N ILE A 311 -20.48 -5.23 -6.09
CA ILE A 311 -19.75 -3.99 -6.32
C ILE A 311 -19.05 -3.60 -5.02
N VAL A 312 -17.77 -3.23 -5.13
CA VAL A 312 -17.03 -2.67 -3.99
C VAL A 312 -16.83 -1.17 -4.19
N ALA A 313 -17.33 -0.40 -3.23
CA ALA A 313 -17.30 1.05 -3.22
C ALA A 313 -16.14 1.59 -2.40
N LEU A 314 -15.58 2.74 -2.83
CA LEU A 314 -14.58 3.51 -2.11
C LEU A 314 -14.89 4.99 -2.26
N THR A 315 -15.32 5.66 -1.18
CA THR A 315 -15.68 7.09 -1.17
C THR A 315 -14.66 7.98 -0.50
N SER A 316 -13.44 7.48 -0.32
CA SER A 316 -12.38 8.16 0.42
C SER A 316 -12.08 9.57 -0.11
N LEU A 317 -11.69 10.46 0.80
CA LEU A 317 -11.20 11.81 0.48
C LEU A 317 -9.74 11.80 0.05
N ASN A 318 -8.99 10.78 0.45
CA ASN A 318 -7.58 10.62 0.12
C ASN A 318 -7.15 9.16 0.28
N GLU A 319 -6.39 8.66 -0.70
CA GLU A 319 -5.81 7.31 -0.70
C GLU A 319 -4.36 7.33 -1.21
N GLY A 320 -3.55 6.40 -0.70
CA GLY A 320 -2.31 6.03 -1.37
C GLY A 320 -2.62 5.10 -2.53
N THR A 321 -2.34 3.81 -2.35
CA THR A 321 -2.86 2.74 -3.21
C THR A 321 -3.89 1.97 -2.37
N PRO A 322 -5.19 2.02 -2.69
CA PRO A 322 -6.24 1.43 -1.87
C PRO A 322 -6.24 -0.09 -1.95
N LEU A 323 -5.81 -0.76 -0.88
CA LEU A 323 -5.78 -2.23 -0.79
C LEU A 323 -7.17 -2.85 -0.99
N THR A 324 -8.21 -2.19 -0.48
CA THR A 324 -9.61 -2.65 -0.59
C THR A 324 -10.05 -2.84 -2.04
N LEU A 325 -9.62 -1.96 -2.96
CA LEU A 325 -9.92 -2.12 -4.38
C LEU A 325 -9.11 -3.28 -5.00
N ILE A 326 -7.85 -3.46 -4.61
CA ILE A 326 -7.03 -4.56 -5.09
C ILE A 326 -7.60 -5.90 -4.61
N GLU A 327 -7.99 -6.00 -3.33
CA GLU A 327 -8.63 -7.20 -2.76
C GLU A 327 -9.97 -7.51 -3.44
N ALA A 328 -10.78 -6.48 -3.71
CA ALA A 328 -12.03 -6.60 -4.48
C ALA A 328 -11.79 -7.14 -5.90
N MET A 329 -10.82 -6.58 -6.61
CA MET A 329 -10.42 -7.02 -7.94
C MET A 329 -9.86 -8.45 -7.91
N CYS A 330 -9.11 -8.86 -6.89
CA CYS A 330 -8.68 -10.26 -6.71
C CYS A 330 -9.87 -11.22 -6.67
N CYS A 331 -10.97 -10.80 -6.03
CA CYS A 331 -12.22 -11.55 -5.97
C CYS A 331 -13.09 -11.40 -7.23
N GLY A 332 -12.61 -10.76 -8.29
CA GLY A 332 -13.33 -10.55 -9.54
C GLY A 332 -14.52 -9.59 -9.40
N ARG A 333 -14.46 -8.62 -8.47
CA ARG A 333 -15.54 -7.63 -8.26
C ARG A 333 -15.25 -6.34 -9.00
N ALA A 334 -16.27 -5.78 -9.64
CA ALA A 334 -16.20 -4.44 -10.18
C ALA A 334 -16.11 -3.41 -9.06
N VAL A 335 -15.39 -2.33 -9.29
CA VAL A 335 -15.17 -1.30 -8.29
C VAL A 335 -15.78 0.04 -8.69
N ALA A 336 -16.30 0.78 -7.68
CA ALA A 336 -16.76 2.15 -7.82
C ALA A 336 -16.00 3.02 -6.83
N ALA A 337 -15.23 4.00 -7.30
CA ALA A 337 -14.34 4.75 -6.42
C ALA A 337 -14.39 6.26 -6.66
N THR A 338 -13.97 7.04 -5.67
CA THR A 338 -13.68 8.46 -5.85
C THR A 338 -12.32 8.65 -6.54
N GLU A 339 -12.20 9.68 -7.38
CA GLU A 339 -10.97 10.04 -8.11
C GLU A 339 -9.95 10.69 -7.15
N VAL A 340 -9.33 9.84 -6.32
CA VAL A 340 -8.36 10.29 -5.32
C VAL A 340 -7.13 9.39 -5.28
N GLY A 341 -5.97 9.99 -5.07
CA GLY A 341 -4.75 9.24 -4.85
C GLY A 341 -4.43 8.26 -5.98
N GLY A 342 -3.90 7.10 -5.64
CA GLY A 342 -3.55 6.05 -6.59
C GLY A 342 -4.73 5.21 -7.10
N VAL A 343 -5.98 5.68 -6.98
CA VAL A 343 -7.16 4.98 -7.51
C VAL A 343 -7.07 4.82 -9.02
N GLU A 344 -6.75 5.90 -9.75
CA GLU A 344 -6.67 5.87 -11.21
C GLU A 344 -5.63 4.86 -11.74
N ASP A 345 -4.52 4.68 -11.01
CA ASP A 345 -3.48 3.71 -11.38
C ASP A 345 -3.98 2.24 -11.36
N LEU A 346 -5.13 1.99 -10.72
CA LEU A 346 -5.78 0.68 -10.65
C LEU A 346 -6.88 0.49 -11.70
N MET A 347 -7.39 1.56 -12.34
CA MET A 347 -8.61 1.50 -13.14
C MET A 347 -8.43 0.95 -14.56
N GLY A 348 -7.18 0.83 -15.05
CA GLY A 348 -6.91 0.42 -16.44
C GLY A 348 -7.12 1.56 -17.44
N ALA A 349 -7.53 1.25 -18.67
CA ALA A 349 -7.78 2.25 -19.68
C ALA A 349 -9.12 2.94 -19.47
N ARG A 350 -9.15 4.24 -19.74
CA ARG A 350 -10.38 5.04 -19.69
C ARG A 350 -11.24 4.74 -20.92
N ARG A 351 -12.47 4.27 -20.71
CA ARG A 351 -13.43 3.97 -21.80
C ARG A 351 -14.27 5.18 -22.18
N SER A 352 -14.89 5.85 -21.20
CA SER A 352 -15.77 7.01 -21.45
C SER A 352 -15.97 7.88 -20.21
N LYS A 353 -16.53 9.07 -20.40
CA LYS A 353 -17.02 9.94 -19.33
C LYS A 353 -18.52 10.18 -19.54
N ILE A 354 -19.35 9.83 -18.56
CA ILE A 354 -20.81 9.83 -18.66
C ILE A 354 -21.38 10.57 -17.45
N HIS A 355 -22.17 11.61 -17.67
CA HIS A 355 -22.93 12.31 -16.62
C HIS A 355 -22.18 12.58 -15.30
N GLY A 356 -20.92 13.01 -15.39
CA GLY A 356 -20.13 13.38 -14.24
C GLY A 356 -19.28 12.27 -13.62
N PHE A 357 -19.37 11.02 -14.09
CA PHE A 357 -18.48 9.92 -13.70
C PHE A 357 -17.71 9.37 -14.91
N THR A 358 -16.63 8.64 -14.65
CA THR A 358 -15.75 8.05 -15.66
C THR A 358 -15.88 6.52 -15.63
N VAL A 359 -15.99 5.90 -16.80
CA VAL A 359 -15.99 4.44 -17.00
C VAL A 359 -14.60 4.01 -17.43
N TRP A 360 -14.07 2.99 -16.77
CA TRP A 360 -12.75 2.41 -16.99
C TRP A 360 -12.85 0.91 -17.28
N ASP A 361 -11.72 0.26 -17.56
CA ASP A 361 -11.70 -1.20 -17.78
C ASP A 361 -12.08 -2.00 -16.54
N HIS A 362 -11.72 -1.54 -15.34
CA HIS A 362 -11.90 -2.31 -14.11
C HIS A 362 -13.04 -1.80 -13.22
N GLY A 363 -13.72 -0.73 -13.61
CA GLY A 363 -14.79 -0.15 -12.81
C GLY A 363 -15.14 1.28 -13.21
N VAL A 364 -15.68 2.04 -12.26
CA VAL A 364 -16.10 3.43 -12.47
C VAL A 364 -15.51 4.35 -11.41
N THR A 365 -15.28 5.63 -11.78
CA THR A 365 -14.86 6.65 -10.81
C THR A 365 -15.73 7.90 -10.89
N ALA A 366 -15.91 8.57 -9.76
CA ALA A 366 -16.58 9.85 -9.65
C ALA A 366 -15.73 10.86 -8.88
N PRO A 367 -15.92 12.18 -9.09
CA PRO A 367 -15.23 13.20 -8.34
C PRO A 367 -15.43 13.05 -6.82
N SER A 368 -14.38 13.28 -6.05
CA SER A 368 -14.46 13.21 -4.58
C SER A 368 -15.42 14.28 -4.05
N GLY A 369 -16.34 13.87 -3.19
CA GLY A 369 -17.38 14.75 -2.62
C GLY A 369 -18.65 14.89 -3.47
N ASP A 370 -18.70 14.37 -4.70
CA ASP A 370 -19.88 14.37 -5.56
C ASP A 370 -20.71 13.09 -5.38
N ALA A 371 -21.62 13.11 -4.40
CA ALA A 371 -22.51 11.98 -4.12
C ALA A 371 -23.53 11.73 -5.26
N ASP A 372 -23.88 12.74 -6.07
CA ASP A 372 -24.79 12.57 -7.21
C ASP A 372 -24.12 11.83 -8.37
N ALA A 373 -22.89 12.22 -8.72
CA ALA A 373 -22.10 11.51 -9.71
C ALA A 373 -21.81 10.07 -9.27
N PHE A 374 -21.50 9.86 -7.98
CA PHE A 374 -21.24 8.53 -7.43
C PHE A 374 -22.50 7.64 -7.43
N ALA A 375 -23.67 8.19 -7.11
CA ALA A 375 -24.95 7.48 -7.20
C ALA A 375 -25.27 7.05 -8.65
N ARG A 376 -25.02 7.94 -9.64
CA ARG A 376 -25.16 7.60 -11.06
C ARG A 376 -24.18 6.51 -11.49
N ALA A 377 -22.95 6.55 -11.01
CA ALA A 377 -21.92 5.54 -11.27
C ALA A 377 -22.32 4.16 -10.73
N LEU A 378 -22.79 4.09 -9.48
CA LEU A 378 -23.33 2.86 -8.89
C LEU A 378 -24.53 2.33 -9.66
N ARG A 379 -25.47 3.20 -10.00
CA ARG A 379 -26.65 2.85 -10.81
C ARG A 379 -26.25 2.27 -12.16
N PHE A 380 -25.27 2.87 -12.83
CA PHE A 380 -24.74 2.37 -14.11
C PHE A 380 -24.22 0.94 -13.99
N LEU A 381 -23.50 0.58 -12.92
CA LEU A 381 -23.02 -0.79 -12.69
C LEU A 381 -24.14 -1.77 -12.36
N ILE A 382 -25.23 -1.33 -11.71
CA ILE A 382 -26.40 -2.17 -11.43
C ILE A 382 -27.15 -2.49 -12.72
N ASP A 383 -27.38 -1.47 -13.55
CA ASP A 383 -28.16 -1.59 -14.78
C ASP A 383 -27.38 -2.32 -15.91
N ASN A 384 -26.05 -2.54 -15.75
CA ASN A 384 -25.20 -3.21 -16.72
C ASN A 384 -24.47 -4.42 -16.12
N PRO A 385 -25.15 -5.51 -15.76
CA PRO A 385 -24.56 -6.66 -15.06
C PRO A 385 -23.46 -7.36 -15.87
N GLU A 386 -23.60 -7.49 -17.18
CA GLU A 386 -22.58 -8.11 -18.06
C GLU A 386 -21.29 -7.29 -18.07
N LEU A 387 -21.39 -5.97 -18.20
CA LEU A 387 -20.25 -5.06 -18.15
C LEU A 387 -19.58 -5.11 -16.76
N ARG A 388 -20.37 -5.17 -15.69
CA ARG A 388 -19.88 -5.31 -14.32
C ARG A 388 -19.06 -6.59 -14.15
N GLU A 389 -19.54 -7.72 -14.72
CA GLU A 389 -18.79 -8.97 -14.68
C GLU A 389 -17.50 -8.90 -15.51
N GLU A 390 -17.55 -8.30 -16.70
CA GLU A 390 -16.37 -8.06 -17.55
C GLU A 390 -15.31 -7.22 -16.79
N MET A 391 -15.73 -6.11 -16.17
CA MET A 391 -14.85 -5.25 -15.36
C MET A 391 -14.19 -6.03 -14.22
N GLY A 392 -14.94 -6.88 -13.54
CA GLY A 392 -14.42 -7.76 -12.48
C GLY A 392 -13.36 -8.74 -13.01
N LYS A 393 -13.59 -9.38 -14.16
CA LYS A 393 -12.62 -10.28 -14.80
C LYS A 393 -11.35 -9.57 -15.22
N LEU A 394 -11.46 -8.39 -15.84
CA LEU A 394 -10.32 -7.58 -16.25
C LEU A 394 -9.53 -7.08 -15.04
N GLY A 395 -10.22 -6.61 -14.00
CA GLY A 395 -9.59 -6.20 -12.74
C GLY A 395 -8.81 -7.35 -12.08
N ARG A 396 -9.40 -8.56 -12.03
CA ARG A 396 -8.74 -9.76 -11.50
C ARG A 396 -7.47 -10.11 -12.28
N ALA A 397 -7.52 -10.10 -13.61
CA ALA A 397 -6.36 -10.34 -14.46
C ALA A 397 -5.25 -9.30 -14.24
N PHE A 398 -5.62 -8.03 -14.16
CA PHE A 398 -4.70 -6.93 -13.92
C PHE A 398 -3.94 -7.08 -12.58
N VAL A 399 -4.66 -7.33 -11.47
CA VAL A 399 -4.02 -7.43 -10.15
C VAL A 399 -3.16 -8.69 -10.03
N THR A 400 -3.53 -9.78 -10.70
CA THR A 400 -2.71 -11.01 -10.73
C THR A 400 -1.31 -10.75 -11.27
N VAL A 401 -1.20 -9.98 -12.35
CA VAL A 401 0.09 -9.67 -12.96
C VAL A 401 0.82 -8.54 -12.23
N ARG A 402 0.10 -7.50 -11.83
CA ARG A 402 0.70 -6.24 -11.37
C ARG A 402 0.89 -6.14 -9.87
N MET A 403 0.13 -6.91 -9.07
CA MET A 403 0.04 -6.71 -7.61
C MET A 403 0.41 -7.97 -6.80
N SER A 404 1.03 -8.99 -7.42
CA SER A 404 1.44 -10.19 -6.70
C SER A 404 2.67 -9.93 -5.81
N LYS A 405 2.77 -10.69 -4.71
CA LYS A 405 3.95 -10.66 -3.81
C LYS A 405 5.21 -11.14 -4.53
N GLU A 406 5.08 -12.10 -5.44
CA GLU A 406 6.18 -12.65 -6.24
C GLU A 406 6.79 -11.58 -7.14
N ARG A 407 5.95 -10.81 -7.86
CA ARG A 407 6.38 -9.66 -8.66
C ARG A 407 7.09 -8.63 -7.79
N LEU A 408 6.50 -8.27 -6.60
CA LEU A 408 7.13 -7.34 -5.66
C LEU A 408 8.51 -7.82 -5.22
N LEU A 409 8.65 -9.11 -4.90
CA LEU A 409 9.93 -9.71 -4.52
C LEU A 409 10.95 -9.60 -5.66
N GLY A 410 10.55 -9.96 -6.90
CA GLY A 410 11.40 -9.86 -8.08
C GLY A 410 11.85 -8.43 -8.38
N ASP A 411 10.95 -7.45 -8.29
CA ASP A 411 11.28 -6.03 -8.51
C ASP A 411 12.32 -5.52 -7.50
N ILE A 412 12.15 -5.87 -6.23
CA ILE A 412 13.09 -5.45 -5.17
C ILE A 412 14.42 -6.20 -5.27
N GLU A 413 14.40 -7.49 -5.61
CA GLU A 413 15.61 -8.27 -5.87
C GLU A 413 16.42 -7.67 -7.02
N HIS A 414 15.73 -7.37 -8.14
CA HIS A 414 16.36 -6.72 -9.29
C HIS A 414 16.99 -5.37 -8.91
N LEU A 415 16.25 -4.53 -8.19
CA LEU A 415 16.73 -3.24 -7.72
C LEU A 415 17.97 -3.37 -6.82
N TYR A 416 18.00 -4.34 -5.93
CA TYR A 416 19.15 -4.55 -5.05
C TYR A 416 20.37 -5.04 -5.82
N ASN A 417 20.17 -5.95 -6.76
CA ASN A 417 21.23 -6.43 -7.64
C ASN A 417 21.78 -5.29 -8.52
N GLU A 418 20.90 -4.45 -9.10
CA GLU A 418 21.30 -3.24 -9.83
C GLU A 418 22.21 -2.35 -8.97
N LEU A 419 21.78 -2.00 -7.76
CA LEU A 419 22.50 -1.09 -6.87
C LEU A 419 23.88 -1.60 -6.44
N THR A 420 24.04 -2.90 -6.33
CA THR A 420 25.31 -3.52 -5.86
C THR A 420 26.25 -3.86 -7.02
N SER A 421 25.72 -4.06 -8.25
CA SER A 421 26.50 -4.32 -9.47
C SER A 421 27.23 -3.07 -9.99
N PHE A 422 26.68 -1.87 -9.78
CA PHE A 422 27.31 -0.60 -10.20
C PHE A 422 28.69 -0.30 -9.55
N GLY A 423 29.20 -1.18 -8.68
CA GLY A 423 30.58 -1.11 -8.20
C GLY A 423 31.61 -1.80 -9.12
N ALA A 424 31.19 -2.50 -10.17
CA ALA A 424 32.00 -3.34 -11.02
C ALA A 424 32.03 -2.92 -12.51
N GLY A 425 31.79 -1.65 -12.83
CA GLY A 425 32.10 -1.10 -14.17
C GLY A 425 31.16 -1.49 -15.31
N ALA A 426 29.85 -1.67 -15.08
CA ALA A 426 28.87 -1.93 -16.13
C ALA A 426 27.99 -0.71 -16.43
N VAL A 427 27.92 -0.33 -17.70
CA VAL A 427 26.99 0.67 -18.27
C VAL A 427 25.56 0.14 -18.20
N PRO A 428 24.53 0.96 -17.85
CA PRO A 428 23.15 0.50 -17.74
C PRO A 428 22.57 0.12 -19.10
N SER A 429 22.23 -1.15 -19.29
CA SER A 429 21.35 -1.60 -20.36
C SER A 429 19.93 -1.71 -19.79
N GLY A 430 19.16 -0.66 -19.96
CA GLY A 430 17.75 -0.60 -19.56
C GLY A 430 17.32 0.84 -19.44
N GLU A 431 16.67 1.36 -20.48
CA GLU A 431 16.05 2.69 -20.44
C GLU A 431 15.04 2.75 -19.28
N PRO A 432 15.10 3.82 -18.45
CA PRO A 432 14.02 4.09 -17.50
C PRO A 432 12.76 4.35 -18.33
N GLN A 433 11.67 3.67 -18.01
CA GLN A 433 10.36 4.06 -18.57
C GLN A 433 10.17 5.56 -18.29
N PRO A 434 10.06 6.41 -19.30
CA PRO A 434 9.92 7.83 -19.09
C PRO A 434 8.62 8.09 -18.35
N LEU A 435 8.68 8.94 -17.33
CA LEU A 435 7.50 9.57 -16.73
C LEU A 435 6.72 10.18 -17.91
N ALA A 436 5.60 9.57 -18.30
CA ALA A 436 4.79 10.06 -19.41
C ALA A 436 4.46 11.53 -19.16
N GLN A 437 5.00 12.40 -20.02
CA GLN A 437 4.59 13.79 -20.07
C GLN A 437 3.18 13.78 -20.67
N SER A 438 2.17 14.00 -19.81
CA SER A 438 0.82 14.32 -20.26
C SER A 438 0.84 15.74 -20.83
N GLN A 439 0.63 15.84 -22.14
CA GLN A 439 0.14 17.07 -22.78
C GLN A 439 -1.29 17.37 -22.30
#